data_df09e3340aa52bc77c097886b53d3a5b
#
_entry.id   df09e3340aa52bc77c097886b53d3a5b
#
_cell.length_a   1.000
_cell.length_b   1.000
_cell.length_c   1.000
_cell.angle_alpha   90.00
_cell.angle_beta   90.00
_cell.angle_gamma   90.00
#
_symmetry.space_group_name_H-M   'P 1'
#
loop_
_entity.id
_entity.type
_entity.pdbx_description
1 polymer ?
#
loop_
_entity_poly.entity_id
_entity_poly.type
_entity_poly.pdbx_seq_one_letter_code
_entity_poly.pdbx_strand_id
1 'polypeptide(L)'
;MNERIGVRAHDLFASGTPEELAKTIQEAGFSFIQLVFKKALKDPEFTPEYARRVAKALSDRCVSVAMLGAYFNPVHSDPSVVSSGIALFKKNLEIASAFPGNPPVGSETGSFNDSPWIYHPRNRTEEGYQQTKAVFADLAAYAESLGADIAIESAYGHVICDVDRHVRLLDELHSDHVYATVDLFNLLCPENFGQRDEIFEDALRRLRGKVRIIHIKDGLVRDGKLIQANPGEGEFHYEAMMASVKAHAPDAILVFEGVKAPAISSSKRLILNALSNI
;
A
#
# COMPACT_ATOMS: atom_id res chain seq x y z
N MET A 1 -10.38 7.94 -14.44
CA MET A 1 -9.29 8.06 -13.44
C MET A 1 -9.63 8.94 -12.25
N ASN A 2 -10.29 10.08 -12.43
CA ASN A 2 -10.65 11.00 -11.33
C ASN A 2 -11.45 10.37 -10.18
N GLU A 3 -12.11 9.24 -10.40
CA GLU A 3 -12.92 8.53 -9.38
C GLU A 3 -12.10 7.52 -8.54
N ARG A 4 -10.85 7.21 -8.94
CA ARG A 4 -10.01 6.19 -8.28
C ARG A 4 -8.99 6.80 -7.33
N ILE A 5 -9.42 7.74 -6.50
CA ILE A 5 -8.58 8.38 -5.49
C ILE A 5 -9.10 8.02 -4.10
N GLY A 6 -8.19 7.51 -3.29
CA GLY A 6 -8.43 7.10 -1.92
C GLY A 6 -7.45 7.71 -0.93
N VAL A 7 -7.62 7.34 0.31
CA VAL A 7 -6.76 7.75 1.42
C VAL A 7 -6.55 6.61 2.40
N ARG A 8 -5.41 6.56 3.05
CA ARG A 8 -5.20 5.66 4.18
C ARG A 8 -6.08 6.11 5.35
N ALA A 9 -7.05 5.26 5.72
CA ALA A 9 -8.15 5.63 6.62
C ALA A 9 -7.69 6.25 7.94
N HIS A 10 -6.67 5.69 8.57
CA HIS A 10 -6.17 6.14 9.87
C HIS A 10 -5.29 7.41 9.82
N ASP A 11 -5.06 7.99 8.65
CA ASP A 11 -4.46 9.32 8.52
C ASP A 11 -5.49 10.43 8.77
N LEU A 12 -6.78 10.14 8.53
CA LEU A 12 -7.90 11.07 8.75
C LEU A 12 -8.73 10.74 9.97
N PHE A 13 -8.73 9.49 10.39
CA PHE A 13 -9.64 9.00 11.41
C PHE A 13 -8.89 8.08 12.39
N ALA A 14 -8.72 8.55 13.62
CA ALA A 14 -7.87 7.86 14.59
C ALA A 14 -8.41 6.48 15.02
N SER A 15 -9.71 6.42 15.37
CA SER A 15 -10.41 5.17 15.71
C SER A 15 -11.88 5.45 16.04
N GLY A 16 -12.80 4.60 15.62
CA GLY A 16 -14.23 4.73 15.93
C GLY A 16 -15.08 3.63 15.35
N THR A 17 -16.38 3.90 15.24
CA THR A 17 -17.33 2.97 14.62
C THR A 17 -17.19 2.98 13.09
N PRO A 18 -17.67 1.93 12.41
CA PRO A 18 -17.72 1.91 10.93
C PRO A 18 -18.49 3.09 10.34
N GLU A 19 -19.55 3.53 11.01
CA GLU A 19 -20.42 4.61 10.56
C GLU A 19 -19.71 5.99 10.67
N GLU A 20 -18.97 6.21 11.76
CA GLU A 20 -18.14 7.42 11.95
C GLU A 20 -16.99 7.47 10.96
N LEU A 21 -16.30 6.34 10.73
CA LEU A 21 -15.26 6.23 9.71
C LEU A 21 -15.82 6.61 8.34
N ALA A 22 -16.91 5.95 7.91
CA ALA A 22 -17.50 6.17 6.61
C ALA A 22 -17.92 7.64 6.39
N LYS A 23 -18.48 8.27 7.43
CA LYS A 23 -18.84 9.69 7.42
C LYS A 23 -17.61 10.58 7.22
N THR A 24 -16.55 10.37 8.01
CA THR A 24 -15.32 11.17 7.94
C THR A 24 -14.67 11.09 6.55
N ILE A 25 -14.62 9.89 5.96
CA ILE A 25 -14.03 9.69 4.64
C ILE A 25 -14.87 10.39 3.56
N GLN A 26 -16.20 10.27 3.62
CA GLN A 26 -17.10 10.93 2.68
C GLN A 26 -16.97 12.45 2.78
N GLU A 27 -16.94 13.02 3.99
CA GLU A 27 -16.78 14.46 4.22
C GLU A 27 -15.43 14.99 3.71
N ALA A 28 -14.37 14.17 3.74
CA ALA A 28 -13.09 14.47 3.12
C ALA A 28 -13.10 14.30 1.58
N GLY A 29 -14.21 13.82 1.01
CA GLY A 29 -14.44 13.71 -0.42
C GLY A 29 -13.66 12.57 -1.08
N PHE A 30 -13.37 11.48 -0.38
CA PHE A 30 -12.75 10.28 -0.94
C PHE A 30 -13.77 9.19 -1.20
N SER A 31 -13.58 8.46 -2.31
CA SER A 31 -14.39 7.30 -2.70
C SER A 31 -13.73 5.96 -2.40
N PHE A 32 -12.43 5.97 -2.04
CA PHE A 32 -11.68 4.77 -1.66
C PHE A 32 -10.91 4.96 -0.38
N ILE A 33 -10.70 3.86 0.37
CA ILE A 33 -9.81 3.83 1.53
C ILE A 33 -8.89 2.62 1.50
N GLN A 34 -7.67 2.81 2.01
CA GLN A 34 -6.85 1.72 2.52
C GLN A 34 -7.18 1.54 3.99
N LEU A 35 -7.69 0.37 4.35
CA LEU A 35 -8.23 0.10 5.68
C LEU A 35 -7.34 -0.84 6.49
N VAL A 36 -6.76 -0.34 7.56
CA VAL A 36 -6.12 -1.15 8.60
C VAL A 36 -7.07 -1.24 9.79
N PHE A 37 -7.73 -2.39 9.96
CA PHE A 37 -8.79 -2.59 10.94
C PHE A 37 -8.42 -2.08 12.34
N LYS A 38 -7.28 -2.55 12.87
CA LYS A 38 -6.83 -2.20 14.23
C LYS A 38 -6.44 -0.73 14.42
N LYS A 39 -6.24 0.02 13.33
CA LYS A 39 -5.87 1.44 13.41
C LYS A 39 -7.06 2.38 13.20
N ALA A 40 -8.03 1.96 12.39
CA ALA A 40 -9.16 2.80 12.03
C ALA A 40 -10.46 2.46 12.78
N LEU A 41 -10.60 1.25 13.29
CA LEU A 41 -11.82 0.78 13.94
C LEU A 41 -11.57 0.52 15.43
N LYS A 42 -12.54 0.91 16.26
CA LYS A 42 -12.53 0.61 17.68
C LYS A 42 -12.98 -0.84 17.89
N ASP A 43 -12.18 -1.61 18.66
CA ASP A 43 -12.46 -3.01 19.00
C ASP A 43 -12.88 -3.86 17.77
N PRO A 44 -12.06 -3.92 16.70
CA PRO A 44 -12.44 -4.59 15.48
C PRO A 44 -12.45 -6.11 15.64
N GLU A 45 -13.47 -6.74 15.10
CA GLU A 45 -13.56 -8.18 14.98
C GLU A 45 -13.18 -8.62 13.56
N PHE A 46 -12.41 -9.70 13.44
CA PHE A 46 -12.07 -10.31 12.15
C PHE A 46 -13.07 -11.44 11.84
N THR A 47 -14.36 -11.09 11.80
CA THR A 47 -15.46 -11.99 11.43
C THR A 47 -16.14 -11.51 10.15
N PRO A 48 -16.70 -12.42 9.34
CA PRO A 48 -17.46 -12.03 8.14
C PRO A 48 -18.65 -11.10 8.46
N GLU A 49 -19.29 -11.28 9.63
CA GLU A 49 -20.42 -10.43 10.08
C GLU A 49 -19.96 -9.00 10.31
N TYR A 50 -18.87 -8.82 11.07
CA TYR A 50 -18.33 -7.49 11.35
C TYR A 50 -17.81 -6.83 10.07
N ALA A 51 -17.12 -7.59 9.22
CA ALA A 51 -16.64 -7.10 7.93
C ALA A 51 -17.78 -6.64 7.02
N ARG A 52 -18.90 -7.39 6.94
CA ARG A 52 -20.11 -6.97 6.21
C ARG A 52 -20.73 -5.68 6.78
N ARG A 53 -20.74 -5.52 8.11
CA ARG A 53 -21.17 -4.27 8.74
C ARG A 53 -20.30 -3.09 8.33
N VAL A 54 -18.98 -3.26 8.36
CA VAL A 54 -18.02 -2.23 7.91
C VAL A 54 -18.25 -1.91 6.42
N ALA A 55 -18.34 -2.93 5.58
CA ALA A 55 -18.58 -2.79 4.14
C ALA A 55 -19.88 -2.05 3.86
N LYS A 56 -20.95 -2.38 4.58
CA LYS A 56 -22.24 -1.69 4.45
C LYS A 56 -22.15 -0.22 4.84
N ALA A 57 -21.56 0.09 5.99
CA ALA A 57 -21.41 1.48 6.45
C ALA A 57 -20.64 2.35 5.43
N LEU A 58 -19.57 1.79 4.83
CA LEU A 58 -18.81 2.45 3.78
C LEU A 58 -19.63 2.61 2.49
N SER A 59 -20.28 1.55 2.03
CA SER A 59 -21.09 1.55 0.80
C SER A 59 -22.29 2.52 0.88
N ASP A 60 -22.95 2.63 2.04
CA ASP A 60 -24.02 3.59 2.30
C ASP A 60 -23.56 5.05 2.12
N ARG A 61 -22.24 5.28 2.12
CA ARG A 61 -21.57 6.58 1.90
C ARG A 61 -20.80 6.66 0.58
N CYS A 62 -21.02 5.72 -0.34
CA CYS A 62 -20.29 5.62 -1.62
C CYS A 62 -18.76 5.54 -1.43
N VAL A 63 -18.31 4.92 -0.37
CA VAL A 63 -16.89 4.64 -0.11
C VAL A 63 -16.61 3.15 -0.28
N SER A 64 -15.52 2.82 -0.97
CA SER A 64 -15.07 1.44 -1.21
C SER A 64 -13.70 1.20 -0.54
N VAL A 65 -13.39 -0.05 -0.25
CA VAL A 65 -12.06 -0.43 0.24
C VAL A 65 -11.15 -0.71 -0.96
N ALA A 66 -10.06 0.04 -1.08
CA ALA A 66 -9.03 -0.17 -2.09
C ALA A 66 -8.10 -1.34 -1.72
N MET A 67 -7.77 -1.45 -0.44
CA MET A 67 -6.88 -2.47 0.11
C MET A 67 -7.13 -2.64 1.61
N LEU A 68 -7.08 -3.88 2.09
CA LEU A 68 -6.98 -4.18 3.51
C LEU A 68 -5.50 -4.25 3.91
N GLY A 69 -5.07 -3.40 4.84
CA GLY A 69 -3.69 -3.40 5.31
C GLY A 69 -3.48 -4.39 6.46
N ALA A 70 -2.59 -5.36 6.27
CA ALA A 70 -2.21 -6.36 7.26
C ALA A 70 -0.68 -6.39 7.45
N TYR A 71 -0.14 -5.24 7.84
CA TYR A 71 1.30 -5.00 7.92
C TYR A 71 1.96 -5.77 9.06
N PHE A 72 3.04 -6.47 8.74
CA PHE A 72 3.91 -7.16 9.69
C PHE A 72 5.34 -7.27 9.14
N ASN A 73 6.28 -7.65 9.99
CA ASN A 73 7.66 -7.91 9.56
C ASN A 73 7.88 -9.41 9.37
N PRO A 74 7.92 -9.92 8.11
CA PRO A 74 8.05 -11.36 7.82
C PRO A 74 9.42 -11.94 8.16
N VAL A 75 10.41 -11.10 8.46
CA VAL A 75 11.79 -11.50 8.80
C VAL A 75 12.22 -10.99 10.19
N HIS A 76 11.24 -10.72 11.06
CA HIS A 76 11.50 -10.35 12.46
C HIS A 76 12.29 -11.44 13.19
N SER A 77 13.19 -11.05 14.13
CA SER A 77 14.04 -11.98 14.87
C SER A 77 13.24 -12.94 15.77
N ASP A 78 12.09 -12.50 16.29
CA ASP A 78 11.17 -13.33 17.06
C ASP A 78 10.16 -14.04 16.15
N PRO A 79 10.22 -15.40 16.07
CA PRO A 79 9.28 -16.18 15.25
C PRO A 79 7.81 -16.04 15.68
N SER A 80 7.55 -15.68 16.94
CA SER A 80 6.17 -15.49 17.44
C SER A 80 5.54 -14.22 16.85
N VAL A 81 6.32 -13.18 16.59
CA VAL A 81 5.90 -11.97 15.90
C VAL A 81 5.57 -12.28 14.43
N VAL A 82 6.43 -13.06 13.76
CA VAL A 82 6.19 -13.49 12.38
C VAL A 82 4.92 -14.32 12.28
N SER A 83 4.75 -15.35 13.11
CA SER A 83 3.56 -16.22 13.08
C SER A 83 2.28 -15.47 13.42
N SER A 84 2.32 -14.52 14.36
CA SER A 84 1.19 -13.65 14.67
C SER A 84 0.82 -12.73 13.50
N GLY A 85 1.84 -12.21 12.79
CA GLY A 85 1.66 -11.41 11.59
C GLY A 85 1.02 -12.19 10.44
N ILE A 86 1.52 -13.39 10.17
CA ILE A 86 0.93 -14.31 9.18
C ILE A 86 -0.53 -14.64 9.53
N ALA A 87 -0.80 -14.96 10.79
CA ALA A 87 -2.17 -15.25 11.24
C ALA A 87 -3.11 -14.04 11.06
N LEU A 88 -2.64 -12.82 11.35
CA LEU A 88 -3.42 -11.60 11.12
C LEU A 88 -3.65 -11.36 9.61
N PHE A 89 -2.64 -11.59 8.78
CA PHE A 89 -2.76 -11.47 7.33
C PHE A 89 -3.82 -12.44 6.78
N LYS A 90 -3.76 -13.71 7.18
CA LYS A 90 -4.74 -14.74 6.79
C LYS A 90 -6.17 -14.38 7.21
N LYS A 91 -6.36 -13.84 8.43
CA LYS A 91 -7.67 -13.31 8.85
C LYS A 91 -8.19 -12.17 7.98
N ASN A 92 -7.32 -11.29 7.47
CA ASN A 92 -7.74 -10.25 6.52
C ASN A 92 -8.14 -10.86 5.17
N LEU A 93 -7.45 -11.89 4.69
CA LEU A 93 -7.83 -12.62 3.47
C LEU A 93 -9.21 -13.28 3.61
N GLU A 94 -9.51 -13.91 4.75
CA GLU A 94 -10.79 -14.57 5.03
C GLU A 94 -11.98 -13.60 4.98
N ILE A 95 -11.78 -12.33 5.32
CA ILE A 95 -12.84 -11.33 5.34
C ILE A 95 -12.87 -10.42 4.09
N ALA A 96 -11.89 -10.54 3.20
CA ALA A 96 -11.79 -9.66 2.02
C ALA A 96 -13.03 -9.73 1.13
N SER A 97 -13.59 -10.94 0.94
CA SER A 97 -14.82 -11.17 0.15
C SER A 97 -16.09 -10.52 0.71
N ALA A 98 -16.06 -10.05 1.96
CA ALA A 98 -17.16 -9.30 2.55
C ALA A 98 -17.27 -7.87 1.98
N PHE A 99 -16.21 -7.37 1.35
CA PHE A 99 -16.16 -6.04 0.75
C PHE A 99 -16.42 -6.11 -0.75
N PRO A 100 -17.21 -5.18 -1.32
CA PRO A 100 -17.42 -5.07 -2.76
C PRO A 100 -16.06 -4.99 -3.50
N GLY A 101 -15.91 -5.75 -4.57
CA GLY A 101 -14.71 -5.77 -5.37
C GLY A 101 -13.57 -6.64 -4.83
N ASN A 102 -13.76 -7.33 -3.70
CA ASN A 102 -12.78 -8.24 -3.08
C ASN A 102 -11.38 -7.59 -3.03
N PRO A 103 -11.19 -6.53 -2.23
CA PRO A 103 -9.95 -5.77 -2.21
C PRO A 103 -8.76 -6.64 -1.81
N PRO A 104 -7.56 -6.42 -2.38
CA PRO A 104 -6.38 -7.16 -1.99
C PRO A 104 -6.01 -6.89 -0.53
N VAL A 105 -5.35 -7.86 0.09
CA VAL A 105 -4.70 -7.68 1.39
C VAL A 105 -3.24 -7.31 1.18
N GLY A 106 -2.80 -6.19 1.77
CA GLY A 106 -1.47 -5.65 1.53
C GLY A 106 -0.55 -5.69 2.73
N SER A 107 0.74 -5.90 2.47
CA SER A 107 1.83 -5.73 3.43
C SER A 107 3.14 -5.36 2.72
N GLU A 108 4.05 -4.84 3.51
CA GLU A 108 5.45 -4.61 3.16
C GLU A 108 6.27 -5.89 3.41
N THR A 109 7.53 -5.88 2.94
CA THR A 109 8.40 -7.07 2.98
C THR A 109 9.37 -7.08 4.16
N GLY A 110 9.34 -6.06 5.01
CA GLY A 110 10.05 -5.98 6.27
C GLY A 110 11.59 -5.94 6.17
N SER A 111 12.21 -5.92 7.32
CA SER A 111 13.67 -5.87 7.49
C SER A 111 14.11 -6.86 8.55
N PHE A 112 15.35 -7.38 8.44
CA PHE A 112 16.01 -8.15 9.50
C PHE A 112 16.35 -7.30 10.74
N ASN A 113 15.99 -6.03 10.74
CA ASN A 113 15.89 -5.22 11.94
C ASN A 113 14.50 -5.41 12.52
N ASP A 114 14.38 -5.54 13.85
CA ASP A 114 13.06 -5.70 14.51
C ASP A 114 12.16 -4.47 14.31
N SER A 115 12.74 -3.29 14.11
CA SER A 115 12.06 -2.14 13.55
C SER A 115 12.09 -2.24 12.02
N PRO A 116 10.97 -2.54 11.34
CA PRO A 116 10.96 -2.87 9.91
C PRO A 116 11.44 -1.73 9.00
N TRP A 117 11.41 -0.49 9.46
CA TRP A 117 11.87 0.68 8.71
C TRP A 117 13.34 1.01 8.89
N ILE A 118 14.08 0.23 9.69
CA ILE A 118 15.52 0.39 9.86
C ILE A 118 16.22 -0.63 8.97
N TYR A 119 17.12 -0.15 8.11
CA TYR A 119 17.93 -0.99 7.24
C TYR A 119 18.76 -2.00 8.03
N HIS A 120 18.91 -3.20 7.46
CA HIS A 120 19.81 -4.23 7.93
C HIS A 120 20.57 -4.87 6.75
N PRO A 121 21.89 -5.15 6.84
CA PRO A 121 22.66 -5.68 5.72
C PRO A 121 22.13 -7.00 5.14
N ARG A 122 21.53 -7.87 5.97
CA ARG A 122 20.90 -9.10 5.50
C ARG A 122 19.73 -8.88 4.54
N ASN A 123 19.12 -7.69 4.52
CA ASN A 123 18.08 -7.36 3.57
C ASN A 123 18.55 -7.46 2.11
N ARG A 124 19.87 -7.29 1.88
CA ARG A 124 20.45 -7.34 0.53
C ARG A 124 20.96 -8.74 0.14
N THR A 125 20.92 -9.71 1.05
CA THR A 125 21.39 -11.07 0.77
C THR A 125 20.35 -11.90 0.00
N GLU A 126 20.81 -12.92 -0.72
CA GLU A 126 19.95 -13.89 -1.37
C GLU A 126 19.20 -14.75 -0.33
N GLU A 127 19.84 -15.11 0.77
CA GLU A 127 19.22 -15.83 1.88
C GLU A 127 18.01 -15.06 2.43
N GLY A 128 18.19 -13.74 2.67
CA GLY A 128 17.10 -12.87 3.13
C GLY A 128 15.94 -12.79 2.12
N TYR A 129 16.25 -12.70 0.84
CA TYR A 129 15.26 -12.75 -0.22
C TYR A 129 14.47 -14.07 -0.19
N GLN A 130 15.14 -15.21 -0.14
CA GLN A 130 14.47 -16.53 -0.13
C GLN A 130 13.60 -16.73 1.11
N GLN A 131 14.05 -16.25 2.26
CA GLN A 131 13.24 -16.30 3.50
C GLN A 131 11.96 -15.47 3.36
N THR A 132 12.04 -14.26 2.84
CA THR A 132 10.87 -13.40 2.56
C THR A 132 9.95 -14.04 1.54
N LYS A 133 10.51 -14.54 0.43
CA LYS A 133 9.74 -15.23 -0.63
C LYS A 133 8.95 -16.41 -0.08
N ALA A 134 9.55 -17.22 0.79
CA ALA A 134 8.87 -18.37 1.38
C ALA A 134 7.60 -17.98 2.17
N VAL A 135 7.66 -16.87 2.92
CA VAL A 135 6.48 -16.35 3.65
C VAL A 135 5.39 -15.89 2.68
N PHE A 136 5.75 -15.13 1.63
CA PHE A 136 4.77 -14.65 0.66
C PHE A 136 4.24 -15.78 -0.24
N ALA A 137 4.99 -16.84 -0.48
CA ALA A 137 4.50 -18.02 -1.19
C ALA A 137 3.40 -18.75 -0.40
N ASP A 138 3.57 -18.90 0.93
CA ASP A 138 2.51 -19.45 1.79
C ASP A 138 1.26 -18.57 1.82
N LEU A 139 1.43 -17.25 1.89
CA LEU A 139 0.32 -16.30 1.86
C LEU A 139 -0.38 -16.25 0.49
N ALA A 140 0.37 -16.34 -0.61
CA ALA A 140 -0.18 -16.40 -1.96
C ALA A 140 -1.01 -17.66 -2.19
N ALA A 141 -0.48 -18.83 -1.80
CA ALA A 141 -1.22 -20.09 -1.89
C ALA A 141 -2.50 -20.08 -1.04
N TYR A 142 -2.45 -19.47 0.14
CA TYR A 142 -3.63 -19.30 0.99
C TYR A 142 -4.65 -18.34 0.36
N ALA A 143 -4.22 -17.21 -0.19
CA ALA A 143 -5.08 -16.26 -0.90
C ALA A 143 -5.78 -16.93 -2.08
N GLU A 144 -5.03 -17.67 -2.92
CA GLU A 144 -5.56 -18.42 -4.05
C GLU A 144 -6.64 -19.42 -3.62
N SER A 145 -6.45 -20.14 -2.50
CA SER A 145 -7.45 -21.09 -1.96
C SER A 145 -8.76 -20.42 -1.58
N LEU A 146 -8.76 -19.11 -1.33
CA LEU A 146 -9.94 -18.30 -0.99
C LEU A 146 -10.48 -17.49 -2.17
N GLY A 147 -9.81 -17.50 -3.33
CA GLY A 147 -10.10 -16.58 -4.43
C GLY A 147 -9.88 -15.10 -4.03
N ALA A 148 -8.95 -14.84 -3.11
CA ALA A 148 -8.57 -13.53 -2.63
C ALA A 148 -7.24 -13.10 -3.22
N ASP A 149 -6.96 -11.78 -3.23
CA ASP A 149 -5.75 -11.20 -3.78
C ASP A 149 -4.84 -10.67 -2.67
N ILE A 150 -3.52 -10.66 -2.92
CA ILE A 150 -2.54 -9.96 -2.09
C ILE A 150 -1.86 -8.86 -2.88
N ALA A 151 -1.44 -7.77 -2.21
CA ALA A 151 -0.67 -6.69 -2.80
C ALA A 151 0.61 -6.46 -1.98
N ILE A 152 1.77 -6.69 -2.59
CA ILE A 152 3.07 -6.60 -1.93
C ILE A 152 3.68 -5.23 -2.22
N GLU A 153 4.20 -4.57 -1.19
CA GLU A 153 4.88 -3.31 -1.29
C GLU A 153 6.38 -3.47 -1.09
N SER A 154 7.18 -2.93 -2.00
CA SER A 154 8.63 -2.83 -1.87
C SER A 154 9.05 -1.51 -1.25
N ALA A 155 10.15 -1.53 -0.49
CA ALA A 155 10.73 -0.32 0.10
C ALA A 155 12.24 -0.43 0.19
N TYR A 156 12.97 0.65 -0.04
CA TYR A 156 14.43 0.69 -0.05
C TYR A 156 15.07 0.08 1.22
N GLY A 157 14.47 0.34 2.39
CA GLY A 157 14.93 -0.21 3.66
C GLY A 157 14.61 -1.68 3.91
N HIS A 158 13.80 -2.30 3.05
CA HIS A 158 13.28 -3.66 3.22
C HIS A 158 14.06 -4.72 2.44
N VAL A 159 13.64 -5.99 2.57
CA VAL A 159 14.25 -7.12 1.83
C VAL A 159 13.96 -7.00 0.34
N ILE A 160 12.72 -6.69 -0.04
CA ILE A 160 12.38 -6.33 -1.43
C ILE A 160 12.56 -4.82 -1.56
N CYS A 161 13.75 -4.45 -1.97
CA CYS A 161 14.28 -3.10 -1.78
C CYS A 161 14.23 -2.21 -3.02
N ASP A 162 13.95 -2.78 -4.15
CA ASP A 162 13.98 -2.14 -5.45
C ASP A 162 13.03 -2.81 -6.46
N VAL A 163 12.93 -2.23 -7.63
CA VAL A 163 12.07 -2.71 -8.72
C VAL A 163 12.49 -4.10 -9.19
N ASP A 164 13.80 -4.38 -9.27
CA ASP A 164 14.31 -5.67 -9.73
C ASP A 164 13.85 -6.81 -8.84
N ARG A 165 14.01 -6.64 -7.52
CA ARG A 165 13.56 -7.63 -6.55
C ARG A 165 12.04 -7.74 -6.48
N HIS A 166 11.32 -6.64 -6.71
CA HIS A 166 9.86 -6.67 -6.71
C HIS A 166 9.33 -7.48 -7.90
N VAL A 167 9.81 -7.19 -9.10
CA VAL A 167 9.48 -7.96 -10.32
C VAL A 167 9.84 -9.44 -10.12
N ARG A 168 11.07 -9.71 -9.69
CA ARG A 168 11.53 -11.07 -9.42
C ARG A 168 10.62 -11.83 -8.44
N LEU A 169 10.20 -11.17 -7.35
CA LEU A 169 9.32 -11.79 -6.36
C LEU A 169 7.97 -12.17 -6.98
N LEU A 170 7.33 -11.25 -7.69
CA LEU A 170 6.03 -11.52 -8.32
C LEU A 170 6.15 -12.64 -9.36
N ASP A 171 7.20 -12.62 -10.17
CA ASP A 171 7.46 -13.66 -11.19
C ASP A 171 7.69 -15.03 -10.53
N GLU A 172 8.50 -15.11 -9.46
CA GLU A 172 8.82 -16.37 -8.79
C GLU A 172 7.69 -16.93 -7.91
N LEU A 173 6.69 -16.09 -7.53
CA LEU A 173 5.50 -16.57 -6.82
C LEU A 173 4.49 -17.28 -7.74
N HIS A 174 4.59 -17.09 -9.06
CA HIS A 174 3.77 -17.77 -10.08
C HIS A 174 2.26 -17.82 -9.76
N SER A 175 1.69 -16.72 -9.27
CA SER A 175 0.27 -16.64 -8.89
C SER A 175 -0.43 -15.46 -9.55
N ASP A 176 -1.65 -15.70 -10.03
CA ASP A 176 -2.52 -14.65 -10.56
C ASP A 176 -3.19 -13.82 -9.46
N HIS A 177 -3.06 -14.25 -8.21
CA HIS A 177 -3.57 -13.58 -7.02
C HIS A 177 -2.54 -12.67 -6.34
N VAL A 178 -1.35 -12.47 -6.95
CA VAL A 178 -0.30 -11.59 -6.40
C VAL A 178 -0.16 -10.34 -7.24
N TYR A 179 -0.27 -9.21 -6.58
CA TYR A 179 -0.22 -7.86 -7.15
C TYR A 179 0.81 -7.00 -6.42
N ALA A 180 1.08 -5.84 -6.97
CA ALA A 180 1.99 -4.84 -6.42
C ALA A 180 1.24 -3.63 -5.85
N THR A 181 1.75 -3.14 -4.73
CA THR A 181 1.62 -1.75 -4.30
C THR A 181 2.90 -1.02 -4.64
N VAL A 182 2.79 0.11 -5.32
CA VAL A 182 3.95 0.95 -5.69
C VAL A 182 3.91 2.25 -4.88
N ASP A 183 4.97 2.50 -4.14
CA ASP A 183 5.19 3.74 -3.40
C ASP A 183 6.54 4.32 -3.79
N LEU A 184 6.53 5.42 -4.55
CA LEU A 184 7.77 6.05 -4.99
C LEU A 184 8.64 6.46 -3.80
N PHE A 185 8.08 7.11 -2.78
CA PHE A 185 8.85 7.56 -1.63
C PHE A 185 9.58 6.40 -0.93
N ASN A 186 8.91 5.26 -0.80
CA ASN A 186 9.48 4.08 -0.15
C ASN A 186 10.57 3.39 -0.98
N LEU A 187 10.61 3.59 -2.30
CA LEU A 187 11.68 3.10 -3.20
C LEU A 187 12.94 3.99 -3.17
N LEU A 188 12.84 5.17 -2.56
CA LEU A 188 13.93 6.16 -2.59
C LEU A 188 14.81 6.11 -1.34
N CYS A 189 16.01 6.60 -1.55
CA CYS A 189 16.99 7.01 -0.55
C CYS A 189 17.66 8.30 -1.03
N PRO A 190 18.44 9.00 -0.21
CA PRO A 190 19.13 10.22 -0.63
C PRO A 190 19.99 10.04 -1.90
N GLU A 191 20.62 8.87 -2.05
CA GLU A 191 21.56 8.58 -3.13
C GLU A 191 20.88 8.38 -4.50
N ASN A 192 19.63 7.85 -4.52
CA ASN A 192 18.88 7.60 -5.76
C ASN A 192 17.78 8.63 -6.03
N PHE A 193 17.60 9.61 -5.16
CA PHE A 193 16.51 10.61 -5.25
C PHE A 193 16.50 11.38 -6.55
N GLY A 194 17.68 11.65 -7.13
CA GLY A 194 17.79 12.30 -8.45
C GLY A 194 17.19 11.50 -9.61
N GLN A 195 16.99 10.19 -9.44
CA GLN A 195 16.44 9.27 -10.44
C GLN A 195 14.97 8.92 -10.17
N ARG A 196 14.28 9.66 -9.31
CA ARG A 196 12.92 9.33 -8.84
C ARG A 196 11.89 9.11 -9.93
N ASP A 197 11.91 9.95 -10.97
CA ASP A 197 10.96 9.85 -12.09
C ASP A 197 11.20 8.57 -12.91
N GLU A 198 12.47 8.26 -13.18
CA GLU A 198 12.89 7.05 -13.88
C GLU A 198 12.56 5.78 -13.08
N ILE A 199 12.80 5.79 -11.77
CA ILE A 199 12.48 4.69 -10.87
C ILE A 199 10.97 4.43 -10.85
N PHE A 200 10.14 5.48 -10.81
CA PHE A 200 8.69 5.33 -10.80
C PHE A 200 8.16 4.80 -12.12
N GLU A 201 8.63 5.36 -13.24
CA GLU A 201 8.24 4.89 -14.57
C GLU A 201 8.67 3.44 -14.80
N ASP A 202 9.92 3.07 -14.43
CA ASP A 202 10.41 1.69 -14.55
C ASP A 202 9.58 0.72 -13.71
N ALA A 203 9.22 1.09 -12.48
CA ALA A 203 8.37 0.28 -11.62
C ALA A 203 7.01 0.02 -12.27
N LEU A 204 6.31 1.06 -12.73
CA LEU A 204 4.99 0.90 -13.34
C LEU A 204 5.05 0.15 -14.67
N ARG A 205 6.07 0.40 -15.49
CA ARG A 205 6.26 -0.28 -16.76
C ARG A 205 6.52 -1.77 -16.59
N ARG A 206 7.42 -2.15 -15.67
CA ARG A 206 7.83 -3.55 -15.46
C ARG A 206 6.78 -4.35 -14.67
N LEU A 207 6.03 -3.70 -13.79
CA LEU A 207 4.93 -4.31 -13.02
C LEU A 207 3.57 -4.15 -13.74
N ARG A 208 3.58 -3.79 -15.03
CA ARG A 208 2.34 -3.55 -15.80
C ARG A 208 1.37 -4.72 -15.70
N GLY A 209 0.10 -4.41 -15.41
CA GLY A 209 -0.95 -5.41 -15.21
C GLY A 209 -0.99 -6.02 -13.80
N LYS A 210 0.05 -5.81 -12.99
CA LYS A 210 0.11 -6.28 -11.60
C LYS A 210 -0.06 -5.16 -10.56
N VAL A 211 0.01 -3.89 -10.94
CA VAL A 211 -0.15 -2.77 -10.00
C VAL A 211 -1.62 -2.56 -9.65
N ARG A 212 -1.98 -2.69 -8.38
CA ARG A 212 -3.34 -2.44 -7.86
C ARG A 212 -3.43 -1.12 -7.12
N ILE A 213 -2.39 -0.77 -6.37
CA ILE A 213 -2.35 0.40 -5.51
C ILE A 213 -1.10 1.22 -5.85
N ILE A 214 -1.27 2.52 -5.88
CA ILE A 214 -0.16 3.48 -5.93
C ILE A 214 -0.32 4.41 -4.73
N HIS A 215 0.66 4.41 -3.84
CA HIS A 215 0.68 5.36 -2.73
C HIS A 215 1.12 6.74 -3.22
N ILE A 216 0.38 7.74 -2.83
CA ILE A 216 0.65 9.15 -3.14
C ILE A 216 1.22 9.83 -1.91
N LYS A 217 2.51 10.09 -1.97
CA LYS A 217 3.31 10.86 -1.00
C LYS A 217 4.11 11.88 -1.78
N ASP A 218 4.79 12.78 -1.08
CA ASP A 218 5.85 13.61 -1.63
C ASP A 218 7.11 13.46 -0.80
N GLY A 219 8.23 13.91 -1.31
CA GLY A 219 9.50 13.82 -0.65
C GLY A 219 10.51 14.85 -1.15
N LEU A 220 11.47 15.11 -0.30
CA LEU A 220 12.63 15.95 -0.62
C LEU A 220 13.86 15.47 0.14
N VAL A 221 15.04 15.82 -0.33
CA VAL A 221 16.29 15.56 0.39
C VAL A 221 16.77 16.83 1.04
N ARG A 222 16.96 16.78 2.36
CA ARG A 222 17.53 17.89 3.14
C ARG A 222 18.55 17.34 4.14
N ASP A 223 19.71 17.96 4.18
CA ASP A 223 20.82 17.56 5.07
C ASP A 223 21.18 16.07 4.92
N GLY A 224 21.18 15.54 3.69
CA GLY A 224 21.49 14.14 3.39
C GLY A 224 20.44 13.14 3.85
N LYS A 225 19.22 13.58 4.16
CA LYS A 225 18.11 12.72 4.59
C LYS A 225 16.92 12.87 3.67
N LEU A 226 16.31 11.76 3.31
CA LEU A 226 15.01 11.74 2.64
C LEU A 226 13.91 12.05 3.66
N ILE A 227 13.11 13.06 3.36
CA ILE A 227 12.03 13.56 4.24
C ILE A 227 10.71 13.46 3.48
N GLN A 228 9.72 12.82 4.10
CA GLN A 228 8.37 12.78 3.55
C GLN A 228 7.69 14.14 3.69
N ALA A 229 7.00 14.56 2.64
CA ALA A 229 6.19 15.77 2.57
C ALA A 229 4.76 15.47 2.13
N ASN A 230 3.85 16.43 2.29
CA ASN A 230 2.55 16.33 1.64
C ASN A 230 2.70 16.58 0.14
N PRO A 231 1.86 15.97 -0.72
CA PRO A 231 1.90 16.22 -2.16
C PRO A 231 1.83 17.72 -2.51
N GLY A 232 2.85 18.18 -3.22
CA GLY A 232 3.05 19.58 -3.57
C GLY A 232 3.93 20.39 -2.61
N GLU A 233 4.42 19.78 -1.53
CA GLU A 233 5.36 20.40 -0.57
C GLU A 233 6.79 19.81 -0.69
N GLY A 234 6.98 18.80 -1.54
CA GLY A 234 8.25 18.17 -1.85
C GLY A 234 8.73 18.49 -3.27
N GLU A 235 9.45 17.53 -3.86
CA GLU A 235 10.11 17.68 -5.17
C GLU A 235 9.66 16.61 -6.18
N PHE A 236 8.50 15.93 -5.97
CA PHE A 236 7.99 14.97 -6.94
C PHE A 236 7.29 15.65 -8.12
N HIS A 237 7.47 15.12 -9.32
CA HIS A 237 6.92 15.67 -10.56
C HIS A 237 5.58 14.98 -10.91
N TYR A 238 4.47 15.48 -10.36
CA TYR A 238 3.16 14.81 -10.47
C TYR A 238 2.62 14.71 -11.90
N GLU A 239 2.93 15.64 -12.79
CA GLU A 239 2.52 15.52 -14.19
C GLU A 239 3.19 14.31 -14.86
N ALA A 240 4.50 14.14 -14.67
CA ALA A 240 5.24 12.97 -15.16
C ALA A 240 4.75 11.67 -14.50
N MET A 241 4.55 11.69 -13.17
CA MET A 241 4.01 10.54 -12.44
C MET A 241 2.63 10.12 -12.97
N MET A 242 1.70 11.05 -13.12
CA MET A 242 0.35 10.74 -13.62
C MET A 242 0.35 10.29 -15.06
N ALA A 243 1.26 10.82 -15.90
CA ALA A 243 1.46 10.32 -17.27
C ALA A 243 1.92 8.83 -17.27
N SER A 244 2.88 8.49 -16.42
CA SER A 244 3.32 7.10 -16.23
C SER A 244 2.20 6.18 -15.70
N VAL A 245 1.39 6.67 -14.74
CA VAL A 245 0.19 5.93 -14.26
C VAL A 245 -0.77 5.65 -15.40
N LYS A 246 -1.11 6.66 -16.21
CA LYS A 246 -2.03 6.52 -17.35
C LYS A 246 -1.51 5.52 -18.39
N ALA A 247 -0.20 5.52 -18.63
CA ALA A 247 0.44 4.64 -19.62
C ALA A 247 0.56 3.18 -19.18
N HIS A 248 0.84 2.93 -17.90
CA HIS A 248 1.28 1.62 -17.43
C HIS A 248 0.38 0.98 -16.36
N ALA A 249 -0.36 1.78 -15.59
CA ALA A 249 -1.22 1.31 -14.51
C ALA A 249 -2.56 2.08 -14.43
N PRO A 250 -3.33 2.20 -15.56
CA PRO A 250 -4.52 3.05 -15.62
C PRO A 250 -5.65 2.60 -14.68
N ASP A 251 -5.60 1.35 -14.24
CA ASP A 251 -6.59 0.74 -13.35
C ASP A 251 -6.23 0.79 -11.87
N ALA A 252 -5.01 1.20 -11.53
CA ALA A 252 -4.58 1.32 -10.16
C ALA A 252 -5.39 2.38 -9.38
N ILE A 253 -5.58 2.13 -8.08
CA ILE A 253 -6.17 3.12 -7.17
C ILE A 253 -5.04 3.94 -6.56
N LEU A 254 -5.17 5.26 -6.65
CA LEU A 254 -4.23 6.21 -6.05
C LEU A 254 -4.62 6.43 -4.59
N VAL A 255 -3.77 6.11 -3.64
CA VAL A 255 -4.06 6.21 -2.21
C VAL A 255 -3.10 7.19 -1.53
N PHE A 256 -3.63 8.28 -1.03
CA PHE A 256 -2.85 9.19 -0.18
C PHE A 256 -2.43 8.49 1.10
N GLU A 257 -1.14 8.52 1.42
CA GLU A 257 -0.57 7.90 2.61
C GLU A 257 0.33 8.86 3.39
N GLY A 258 0.03 9.02 4.69
CA GLY A 258 0.79 9.91 5.57
C GLY A 258 0.54 11.40 5.29
N VAL A 259 -0.47 11.74 4.50
CA VAL A 259 -0.84 13.12 4.19
C VAL A 259 -1.63 13.71 5.34
N LYS A 260 -1.19 14.84 5.86
CA LYS A 260 -1.82 15.51 7.00
C LYS A 260 -3.15 16.14 6.61
N ALA A 261 -4.14 16.03 7.48
CA ALA A 261 -5.49 16.52 7.24
C ALA A 261 -5.58 17.96 6.66
N PRO A 262 -4.82 18.96 7.12
CA PRO A 262 -4.85 20.31 6.54
C PRO A 262 -4.40 20.38 5.08
N ALA A 263 -3.53 19.46 4.63
CA ALA A 263 -3.00 19.44 3.26
C ALA A 263 -3.85 18.63 2.28
N ILE A 264 -4.81 17.83 2.75
CA ILE A 264 -5.60 16.89 1.91
C ILE A 264 -6.24 17.60 0.71
N SER A 265 -6.91 18.72 0.93
CA SER A 265 -7.64 19.43 -0.13
C SER A 265 -6.71 19.99 -1.21
N SER A 266 -5.56 20.54 -0.83
CA SER A 266 -4.56 21.06 -1.78
C SER A 266 -3.87 19.93 -2.53
N SER A 267 -3.45 18.88 -1.82
CA SER A 267 -2.82 17.69 -2.41
C SER A 267 -3.76 16.99 -3.40
N LYS A 268 -5.03 16.80 -3.03
CA LYS A 268 -6.02 16.21 -3.93
C LYS A 268 -6.22 17.03 -5.21
N ARG A 269 -6.34 18.36 -5.08
CA ARG A 269 -6.46 19.24 -6.24
C ARG A 269 -5.23 19.17 -7.16
N LEU A 270 -4.03 19.09 -6.61
CA LEU A 270 -2.79 18.92 -7.38
C LEU A 270 -2.85 17.63 -8.23
N ILE A 271 -3.19 16.51 -7.64
CA ILE A 271 -3.28 15.21 -8.35
C ILE A 271 -4.38 15.25 -9.42
N LEU A 272 -5.55 15.83 -9.11
CA LEU A 272 -6.65 15.96 -10.09
C LEU A 272 -6.25 16.84 -11.27
N ASN A 273 -5.54 17.93 -11.03
CA ASN A 273 -5.02 18.80 -12.10
C ASN A 273 -3.98 18.05 -12.96
N ALA A 274 -3.04 17.36 -12.34
CA ALA A 274 -2.06 16.55 -13.06
C ALA A 274 -2.73 15.47 -13.94
N LEU A 275 -3.78 14.80 -13.44
CA LEU A 275 -4.57 13.83 -14.21
C LEU A 275 -5.37 14.47 -15.37
N SER A 276 -5.78 15.72 -15.23
CA SER A 276 -6.58 16.41 -16.24
C SER A 276 -5.74 17.00 -17.39
N ASN A 277 -4.45 17.23 -17.14
CA ASN A 277 -3.51 17.83 -18.10
C ASN A 277 -2.88 16.79 -19.06
N ILE A 278 -3.12 15.52 -18.87
CA ILE A 278 -2.62 14.39 -19.65
C ILE A 278 -3.78 13.66 -20.36
#